data_2fbff726cd4bb246c73e0ebd4db669d6
#
_entry.id   2fbff726cd4bb246c73e0ebd4db669d6
#
_cell.length_a   1.000
_cell.length_b   1.000
_cell.length_c   1.000
_cell.angle_alpha   90.00
_cell.angle_beta   90.00
_cell.angle_gamma   90.00
#
_symmetry.space_group_name_H-M   'P 1'
#
loop_
_entity.id
_entity.type
_entity.pdbx_description
1 polymer ?
#
loop_
_entity_poly.entity_id
_entity_poly.type
_entity_poly.pdbx_seq_one_letter_code
_entity_poly.pdbx_strand_id
1 'polypeptide(L)'
;SAQQKSVLDVCTRELLTPKGLRSLSPKSGGYNPMYTGPQTQRDYAYHQGTAWPWLGGFYMEACLKIYKRTRLSFLERQMIGYEDEMVQHCLGTIPELFDGNPPFHGRGAMSFAMNVAEALRTLELLEKFKY
;
A
#
# COMPACT_ATOMS: atom_id res chain seq x y z
N SER A 1 0.83 11.40 -20.01
CA SER A 1 2.12 11.87 -20.53
C SER A 1 3.23 10.88 -20.23
N ALA A 2 4.40 11.03 -20.88
CA ALA A 2 5.57 10.19 -20.59
C ALA A 2 6.05 10.35 -19.14
N GLN A 3 6.00 11.55 -18.60
CA GLN A 3 6.36 11.84 -17.22
C GLN A 3 5.46 11.11 -16.21
N GLN A 4 4.15 11.07 -16.43
CA GLN A 4 3.21 10.35 -15.56
C GLN A 4 3.51 8.84 -15.53
N LYS A 5 3.82 8.26 -16.69
CA LYS A 5 4.23 6.85 -16.77
C LYS A 5 5.53 6.61 -16.01
N SER A 6 6.51 7.48 -16.20
CA SER A 6 7.80 7.39 -15.49
C SER A 6 7.64 7.43 -13.96
N VAL A 7 6.78 8.32 -13.45
CA VAL A 7 6.47 8.38 -12.00
C VAL A 7 5.89 7.05 -11.51
N LEU A 8 4.87 6.51 -12.22
CA LEU A 8 4.28 5.22 -11.84
C LEU A 8 5.27 4.06 -11.91
N ASP A 9 6.13 4.04 -12.92
CA ASP A 9 7.14 2.98 -13.07
C ASP A 9 8.15 3.01 -11.91
N VAL A 10 8.55 4.19 -11.45
CA VAL A 10 9.41 4.33 -10.26
C VAL A 10 8.66 3.87 -9.00
N CYS A 11 7.43 4.32 -8.79
CA CYS A 11 6.61 3.90 -7.65
C CYS A 11 6.43 2.38 -7.62
N THR A 12 6.15 1.77 -8.77
CA THR A 12 5.98 0.32 -8.89
C THR A 12 7.26 -0.43 -8.52
N ARG A 13 8.40 0.01 -9.05
CA ARG A 13 9.68 -0.65 -8.85
C ARG A 13 10.23 -0.49 -7.43
N GLU A 14 10.11 0.69 -6.86
CA GLU A 14 10.79 1.04 -5.60
C GLU A 14 9.89 0.94 -4.37
N LEU A 15 8.59 1.19 -4.51
CA LEU A 15 7.71 1.39 -3.37
C LEU A 15 6.60 0.35 -3.24
N LEU A 16 6.15 -0.27 -4.34
CA LEU A 16 5.00 -1.18 -4.29
C LEU A 16 5.29 -2.44 -3.48
N THR A 17 4.36 -2.76 -2.58
CA THR A 17 4.31 -4.01 -1.82
C THR A 17 2.92 -4.63 -1.94
N PRO A 18 2.73 -5.90 -1.53
CA PRO A 18 1.39 -6.49 -1.46
C PRO A 18 0.44 -5.79 -0.49
N LYS A 19 0.96 -4.94 0.39
CA LYS A 19 0.23 -4.27 1.49
C LYS A 19 0.20 -2.74 1.36
N GLY A 20 0.41 -2.20 0.17
CA GLY A 20 0.44 -0.76 -0.09
C GLY A 20 1.80 -0.28 -0.58
N LEU A 21 2.04 1.03 -0.48
CA LEU A 21 3.30 1.62 -0.88
C LEU A 21 4.21 1.86 0.33
N ARG A 22 5.49 1.56 0.17
CA ARG A 22 6.52 1.96 1.13
C ARG A 22 6.61 3.48 1.24
N SER A 23 6.87 3.95 2.44
CA SER A 23 7.12 5.37 2.72
C SER A 23 8.50 5.85 2.26
N LEU A 24 9.43 4.92 2.02
CA LEU A 24 10.78 5.21 1.51
C LEU A 24 11.27 4.02 0.68
N SER A 25 12.06 4.31 -0.38
CA SER A 25 12.69 3.26 -1.19
C SER A 25 13.75 2.49 -0.40
N PRO A 26 13.84 1.15 -0.59
CA PRO A 26 14.92 0.34 0.01
C PRO A 26 16.33 0.79 -0.38
N LYS A 27 16.47 1.57 -1.45
CA LYS A 27 17.76 2.10 -1.93
C LYS A 27 18.16 3.41 -1.24
N SER A 28 17.26 4.00 -0.47
CA SER A 28 17.53 5.28 0.20
C SER A 28 18.31 5.05 1.49
N GLY A 29 19.24 5.95 1.78
CA GLY A 29 19.86 6.01 3.09
C GLY A 29 18.81 6.24 4.19
N GLY A 30 18.95 5.54 5.31
CA GLY A 30 17.96 5.63 6.39
C GLY A 30 16.72 4.75 6.21
N TYR A 31 16.66 3.89 5.18
CA TYR A 31 15.59 2.90 5.03
C TYR A 31 15.47 2.02 6.27
N ASN A 32 14.31 2.06 6.89
CA ASN A 32 13.97 1.28 8.07
C ASN A 32 12.56 0.68 7.91
N PRO A 33 12.45 -0.56 7.43
CA PRO A 33 11.17 -1.16 7.05
C PRO A 33 10.40 -1.77 8.22
N MET A 34 11.00 -1.89 9.41
CA MET A 34 10.40 -2.62 10.53
C MET A 34 9.88 -1.67 11.62
N TYR A 35 8.57 -1.69 11.83
CA TYR A 35 7.90 -0.91 12.87
C TYR A 35 7.80 -1.72 14.17
N THR A 36 8.91 -1.85 14.89
CA THR A 36 9.04 -2.66 16.11
C THR A 36 9.91 -1.97 17.15
N GLY A 37 9.89 -2.51 18.38
CA GLY A 37 10.73 -2.04 19.48
C GLY A 37 10.21 -0.81 20.23
N PRO A 38 11.08 -0.10 20.95
CA PRO A 38 10.73 1.11 21.69
C PRO A 38 10.20 2.23 20.77
N GLN A 39 9.52 3.20 21.36
CA GLN A 39 8.90 4.30 20.60
C GLN A 39 9.89 4.99 19.66
N THR A 40 11.08 5.31 20.13
CA THR A 40 12.10 5.97 19.31
C THR A 40 12.47 5.17 18.04
N GLN A 41 12.53 3.85 18.13
CA GLN A 41 12.79 2.99 16.96
C GLN A 41 11.58 2.95 16.03
N ARG A 42 10.37 2.89 16.58
CA ARG A 42 9.14 2.93 15.80
C ARG A 42 8.98 4.27 15.06
N ASP A 43 9.25 5.37 15.75
CA ASP A 43 9.20 6.71 15.14
C ASP A 43 10.19 6.84 13.98
N TYR A 44 11.35 6.20 14.09
CA TYR A 44 12.35 6.12 13.01
C TYR A 44 11.87 5.33 11.79
N ALA A 45 11.03 4.33 11.97
CA ALA A 45 10.51 3.50 10.89
C ALA A 45 9.24 4.09 10.26
N TYR A 46 8.49 4.91 11.00
CA TYR A 46 7.11 5.30 10.70
C TYR A 46 6.91 5.90 9.29
N HIS A 47 7.89 6.68 8.81
CA HIS A 47 7.89 7.27 7.47
C HIS A 47 9.15 6.94 6.66
N GLN A 48 9.86 5.89 7.05
CA GLN A 48 11.19 5.61 6.51
C GLN A 48 11.32 4.19 5.90
N GLY A 49 10.22 3.62 5.45
CA GLY A 49 10.27 2.31 4.80
C GLY A 49 9.07 1.41 5.06
N THR A 50 8.26 1.69 6.08
CA THR A 50 7.00 1.00 6.31
C THR A 50 6.03 1.20 5.15
N ALA A 51 5.17 0.21 4.91
CA ALA A 51 4.18 0.25 3.84
C ALA A 51 2.82 0.71 4.37
N TRP A 52 2.16 1.57 3.59
CA TRP A 52 0.89 2.18 3.95
C TRP A 52 -0.19 1.84 2.93
N PRO A 53 -1.27 1.14 3.35
CA PRO A 53 -2.35 0.76 2.44
C PRO A 53 -3.03 1.92 1.72
N TRP A 54 -3.30 3.04 2.41
CA TRP A 54 -3.96 4.18 1.80
C TRP A 54 -3.18 4.81 0.64
N LEU A 55 -1.86 4.79 0.68
CA LEU A 55 -1.02 5.19 -0.46
C LEU A 55 -1.22 4.28 -1.67
N GLY A 56 -1.49 2.99 -1.43
CA GLY A 56 -1.83 2.03 -2.46
C GLY A 56 -3.08 2.40 -3.25
N GLY A 57 -4.09 2.97 -2.60
CA GLY A 57 -5.31 3.44 -3.26
C GLY A 57 -5.04 4.55 -4.26
N PHE A 58 -4.24 5.54 -3.91
CA PHE A 58 -3.82 6.61 -4.83
C PHE A 58 -2.97 6.07 -5.98
N TYR A 59 -2.09 5.12 -5.71
CA TYR A 59 -1.31 4.46 -6.76
C TYR A 59 -2.22 3.73 -7.77
N MET A 60 -3.21 2.97 -7.28
CA MET A 60 -4.14 2.24 -8.13
C MET A 60 -4.99 3.18 -8.98
N GLU A 61 -5.47 4.28 -8.40
CA GLU A 61 -6.19 5.31 -9.14
C GLU A 61 -5.33 5.92 -10.26
N ALA A 62 -4.07 6.25 -9.96
CA ALA A 62 -3.14 6.77 -10.96
C ALA A 62 -2.89 5.75 -12.08
N CYS A 63 -2.76 4.47 -11.77
CA CYS A 63 -2.66 3.39 -12.75
C CYS A 63 -3.89 3.34 -13.65
N LEU A 64 -5.10 3.39 -13.09
CA LEU A 64 -6.34 3.39 -13.85
C LEU A 64 -6.45 4.60 -14.77
N LYS A 65 -6.05 5.78 -14.31
CA LYS A 65 -6.05 7.00 -15.14
C LYS A 65 -5.11 6.92 -16.35
N ILE A 66 -3.95 6.26 -16.19
CA ILE A 66 -2.90 6.22 -17.21
C ILE A 66 -3.00 4.98 -18.10
N TYR A 67 -3.20 3.80 -17.51
CA TYR A 67 -3.21 2.52 -18.23
C TYR A 67 -4.61 2.00 -18.54
N LYS A 68 -5.64 2.65 -18.00
CA LYS A 68 -7.04 2.24 -18.19
C LYS A 68 -7.22 0.77 -17.81
N ARG A 69 -7.96 0.02 -18.63
CA ARG A 69 -8.28 -1.40 -18.39
C ARG A 69 -7.09 -2.36 -18.53
N THR A 70 -5.99 -1.91 -19.15
CA THR A 70 -4.85 -2.81 -19.41
C THR A 70 -4.15 -3.33 -18.16
N ARG A 71 -4.28 -2.64 -17.03
CA ARG A 71 -3.74 -3.08 -15.73
C ARG A 71 -4.81 -3.53 -14.73
N LEU A 72 -6.07 -3.63 -15.12
CA LEU A 72 -7.17 -3.93 -14.21
C LEU A 72 -6.94 -5.21 -13.39
N SER A 73 -6.63 -6.33 -14.05
CA SER A 73 -6.38 -7.61 -13.37
C SER A 73 -5.18 -7.56 -12.40
N PHE A 74 -4.17 -6.76 -12.70
CA PHE A 74 -3.06 -6.54 -11.78
C PHE A 74 -3.53 -5.81 -10.52
N LEU A 75 -4.34 -4.76 -10.67
CA LEU A 75 -4.86 -3.96 -9.55
C LEU A 75 -5.85 -4.76 -8.71
N GLU A 76 -6.69 -5.59 -9.32
CA GLU A 76 -7.57 -6.51 -8.59
C GLU A 76 -6.78 -7.47 -7.70
N ARG A 77 -5.68 -8.03 -8.20
CA ARG A 77 -4.81 -8.88 -7.40
C ARG A 77 -4.15 -8.13 -6.22
N GLN A 78 -3.88 -6.84 -6.35
CA GLN A 78 -3.40 -6.04 -5.22
C GLN A 78 -4.45 -5.94 -4.09
N MET A 79 -5.73 -5.90 -4.43
CA MET A 79 -6.81 -5.86 -3.43
C MET A 79 -6.93 -7.15 -2.62
N ILE A 80 -6.61 -8.31 -3.21
CA ILE A 80 -6.62 -9.61 -2.50
C ILE A 80 -5.69 -9.58 -1.27
N GLY A 81 -4.56 -8.89 -1.35
CA GLY A 81 -3.65 -8.73 -0.21
C GLY A 81 -4.30 -8.05 1.01
N TYR A 82 -5.30 -7.22 0.81
CA TYR A 82 -6.06 -6.60 1.91
C TYR A 82 -7.17 -7.53 2.43
N GLU A 83 -7.81 -8.29 1.57
CA GLU A 83 -8.83 -9.28 1.96
C GLU A 83 -8.22 -10.35 2.88
N ASP A 84 -7.06 -10.87 2.54
CA ASP A 84 -6.33 -11.83 3.37
C ASP A 84 -6.00 -11.25 4.75
N GLU A 85 -5.68 -9.97 4.82
CA GLU A 85 -5.33 -9.29 6.07
C GLU A 85 -6.54 -9.12 7.00
N MET A 86 -7.75 -9.01 6.46
CA MET A 86 -8.98 -8.82 7.24
C MET A 86 -9.32 -10.00 8.16
N VAL A 87 -8.64 -11.14 8.02
CA VAL A 87 -8.82 -12.31 8.87
C VAL A 87 -7.61 -12.61 9.77
N GLN A 88 -6.54 -11.82 9.68
CA GLN A 88 -5.28 -12.10 10.38
C GLN A 88 -5.12 -11.32 11.70
N HIS A 89 -5.26 -9.99 11.67
CA HIS A 89 -5.02 -9.14 12.85
C HIS A 89 -6.30 -8.74 13.57
N CYS A 90 -7.29 -8.29 12.83
CA CYS A 90 -8.60 -7.94 13.35
C CYS A 90 -9.65 -8.25 12.30
N LEU A 91 -10.75 -8.88 12.70
CA LEU A 91 -11.76 -9.33 11.75
C LEU A 91 -12.44 -8.16 11.04
N GLY A 92 -12.41 -8.18 9.70
CA GLY A 92 -13.12 -7.24 8.85
C GLY A 92 -12.51 -5.84 8.79
N THR A 93 -11.22 -5.69 9.11
CA THR A 93 -10.54 -4.38 9.08
C THR A 93 -9.10 -4.49 8.60
N ILE A 94 -8.44 -3.34 8.42
CA ILE A 94 -7.06 -3.24 7.95
C ILE A 94 -6.25 -2.47 9.00
N PRO A 95 -5.07 -2.99 9.43
CA PRO A 95 -4.21 -2.30 10.38
C PRO A 95 -3.62 -1.01 9.78
N GLU A 96 -3.01 -0.20 10.65
CA GLU A 96 -2.50 1.12 10.29
C GLU A 96 -1.42 1.09 9.22
N LEU A 97 -0.43 0.22 9.39
CA LEU A 97 0.71 0.11 8.48
C LEU A 97 1.28 -1.31 8.50
N PHE A 98 2.20 -1.57 7.61
CA PHE A 98 2.89 -2.86 7.50
C PHE A 98 4.40 -2.66 7.47
N ASP A 99 5.14 -3.67 7.91
CA ASP A 99 6.58 -3.71 7.65
C ASP A 99 6.82 -3.62 6.13
N GLY A 100 7.84 -2.89 5.73
CA GLY A 100 8.16 -2.67 4.31
C GLY A 100 8.87 -3.83 3.63
N ASN A 101 9.31 -4.85 4.40
CA ASN A 101 9.96 -6.05 3.92
C ASN A 101 9.11 -7.30 4.23
N PRO A 102 9.27 -8.38 3.44
CA PRO A 102 8.63 -9.65 3.76
C PRO A 102 8.92 -10.11 5.19
N PRO A 103 7.96 -10.70 5.89
CA PRO A 103 6.63 -11.11 5.42
C PRO A 103 5.54 -10.03 5.49
N PHE A 104 5.88 -8.76 5.59
CA PHE A 104 4.96 -7.62 5.61
C PHE A 104 3.94 -7.69 6.77
N HIS A 105 4.41 -7.86 7.99
CA HIS A 105 3.56 -7.91 9.18
C HIS A 105 2.80 -6.59 9.38
N GLY A 106 1.51 -6.69 9.70
CA GLY A 106 0.69 -5.57 10.13
C GLY A 106 1.16 -5.01 11.47
N ARG A 107 1.19 -3.69 11.59
CA ARG A 107 1.70 -2.95 12.75
C ARG A 107 0.80 -1.75 13.06
N GLY A 108 1.11 -1.08 14.18
CA GLY A 108 0.36 0.09 14.63
C GLY A 108 -1.02 -0.26 15.14
N ALA A 109 -2.00 0.62 14.92
CA ALA A 109 -3.39 0.37 15.30
C ALA A 109 -3.95 -0.84 14.52
N MET A 110 -4.65 -1.73 15.22
CA MET A 110 -5.21 -2.95 14.59
C MET A 110 -6.31 -2.65 13.59
N SER A 111 -7.01 -1.53 13.75
CA SER A 111 -8.04 -1.05 12.84
C SER A 111 -7.80 0.42 12.54
N PHE A 112 -7.63 0.74 11.26
CA PHE A 112 -7.30 2.09 10.82
C PHE A 112 -8.27 2.57 9.74
N ALA A 113 -9.15 3.49 10.13
CA ALA A 113 -10.28 3.92 9.30
C ALA A 113 -9.86 4.46 7.93
N MET A 114 -8.75 5.19 7.84
CA MET A 114 -8.26 5.75 6.59
C MET A 114 -7.90 4.65 5.57
N ASN A 115 -7.29 3.55 6.01
CA ASN A 115 -6.96 2.43 5.15
C ASN A 115 -8.22 1.69 4.67
N VAL A 116 -9.19 1.49 5.56
CA VAL A 116 -10.48 0.86 5.22
C VAL A 116 -11.26 1.73 4.23
N ALA A 117 -11.37 3.01 4.49
CA ALA A 117 -12.06 3.95 3.60
C ALA A 117 -11.41 4.00 2.22
N GLU A 118 -10.08 4.02 2.15
CA GLU A 118 -9.34 4.05 0.90
C GLU A 118 -9.45 2.73 0.12
N ALA A 119 -9.48 1.60 0.81
CA ALA A 119 -9.75 0.30 0.18
C ALA A 119 -11.14 0.25 -0.44
N LEU A 120 -12.18 0.72 0.26
CA LEU A 120 -13.54 0.81 -0.27
C LEU A 120 -13.62 1.74 -1.49
N ARG A 121 -13.01 2.91 -1.41
CA ARG A 121 -12.94 3.84 -2.55
C ARG A 121 -12.25 3.21 -3.77
N THR A 122 -11.19 2.47 -3.54
CA THR A 122 -10.45 1.79 -4.60
C THR A 122 -11.26 0.68 -5.25
N LEU A 123 -11.99 -0.13 -4.46
CA LEU A 123 -12.90 -1.14 -4.98
C LEU A 123 -13.97 -0.52 -5.88
N GLU A 124 -14.58 0.58 -5.45
CA GLU A 124 -15.57 1.31 -6.25
C GLU A 124 -14.98 1.82 -7.57
N LEU A 125 -13.75 2.34 -7.54
CA LEU A 125 -13.04 2.76 -8.76
C LEU A 125 -12.79 1.58 -9.71
N LEU A 126 -12.32 0.44 -9.20
CA LEU A 126 -12.09 -0.76 -10.01
C LEU A 126 -13.38 -1.25 -10.68
N GLU A 127 -14.49 -1.29 -9.94
CA GLU A 127 -15.80 -1.67 -10.50
C GLU A 127 -16.24 -0.74 -11.64
N LYS A 128 -16.07 0.58 -11.50
CA LYS A 128 -16.39 1.54 -12.58
C LYS A 128 -15.56 1.33 -13.85
N PHE A 129 -14.37 0.76 -13.75
CA PHE A 129 -13.51 0.49 -14.91
C PHE A 129 -13.76 -0.87 -15.57
N LYS A 130 -14.53 -1.75 -14.94
CA LYS A 130 -14.92 -3.05 -15.54
C LYS A 130 -15.90 -2.88 -16.70
N TYR A 131 -16.79 -1.92 -16.60
CA TYR A 131 -17.87 -1.63 -17.54
C TYR A 131 -17.71 -0.26 -18.17
#